data_04dfc1a40700239f6ed8b6095c557711
#
_entry.id   04dfc1a40700239f6ed8b6095c557711
#
_cell.length_a   1.000
_cell.length_b   1.000
_cell.length_c   1.000
_cell.angle_alpha   90.00
_cell.angle_beta   90.00
_cell.angle_gamma   90.00
#
_symmetry.space_group_name_H-M   'P 1'
#
loop_
_entity.id
_entity.type
_entity.pdbx_description
1 polymer ?
#
loop_
_entity_poly.entity_id
_entity_poly.type
_entity_poly.pdbx_seq_one_letter_code
_entity_poly.pdbx_strand_id
1 'polypeptide(L)'
;MIDNRYLLLDTSLWAQAEHLTVTPGRARKESENPLFGEDLPWEVRHDNLYPNVIFDRTDNLYKCWYNPFIIDAATSDTPPAQRERGAYRAALARARADEHIRNHREMGVCYAVSTDGIRWERPELGLIEFNGSTRNNLVMRDVHGVGVTLDPSDPDPAGRFKAFMEGGVASSPDGLHWSPIQPCPEIDARWDTHNNLFWDERHGRYVGITRLSDGRQRTVGRTESEDFSTWTRAVEVLSALPDEPERQTYALIAFPYAQFYLGLLMMFDTATDLVDCELAWSSDTVQWQRVSPGTPLIERGEEGSFDWGCVYAGAYPFLKDGRLQLYYGGSDGPHTDWRSAYLGLATLRPDGFAGLTPASKTQTATLVTQPVLCSGRQLRLSADAARGQVRAALADVDGKTLADSIPVQADVTDHPLQWRDGQDLSALVGREIQLIFELRDATLYSFSFSD
;
A
#
# COMPACT_ATOMS: atom_id res chain seq x y z
N MET A 1 -11.56 12.32 10.26
CA MET A 1 -11.53 12.24 11.74
C MET A 1 -10.28 11.47 12.10
N ILE A 2 -9.37 12.05 12.88
CA ILE A 2 -8.26 11.30 13.46
C ILE A 2 -8.89 10.33 14.43
N ASP A 3 -8.94 9.06 14.07
CA ASP A 3 -9.41 8.00 14.95
C ASP A 3 -8.53 7.99 16.20
N ASN A 4 -9.14 7.97 17.40
CA ASN A 4 -8.46 7.73 18.68
C ASN A 4 -7.93 6.29 18.76
N ARG A 5 -7.36 5.81 17.66
CA ARG A 5 -6.86 4.45 17.44
C ARG A 5 -5.34 4.47 17.38
N TYR A 6 -4.72 3.58 18.11
CA TYR A 6 -3.28 3.45 18.26
C TYR A 6 -2.83 2.09 17.78
N LEU A 7 -2.05 2.06 16.68
CA LEU A 7 -1.25 0.89 16.30
C LEU A 7 0.00 0.86 17.19
N LEU A 8 0.45 -0.32 17.54
CA LEU A 8 1.57 -0.50 18.48
C LEU A 8 2.92 -0.69 17.78
N LEU A 9 3.12 -0.04 16.63
CA LEU A 9 4.35 -0.10 15.84
C LEU A 9 5.45 0.81 16.39
N ASP A 10 5.07 1.93 16.99
CA ASP A 10 6.00 2.93 17.49
C ASP A 10 6.45 2.60 18.91
N THR A 11 7.72 2.27 19.03
CA THR A 11 8.32 2.00 20.33
C THR A 11 8.41 3.23 21.24
N SER A 12 8.22 4.45 20.72
CA SER A 12 8.13 5.65 21.55
C SER A 12 6.91 5.67 22.47
N LEU A 13 5.86 4.91 22.10
CA LEU A 13 4.69 4.68 22.96
C LEU A 13 4.96 3.69 24.10
N TRP A 14 6.11 3.01 24.12
CA TRP A 14 6.42 1.98 25.09
C TRP A 14 7.26 2.55 26.24
N ALA A 15 6.76 2.46 27.45
CA ALA A 15 7.54 2.74 28.66
C ALA A 15 8.36 1.50 29.04
N GLN A 16 7.77 0.30 28.92
CA GLN A 16 8.41 -0.97 29.21
C GLN A 16 7.84 -2.04 28.31
N ALA A 17 8.70 -2.92 27.78
CA ALA A 17 8.32 -4.06 26.98
C ALA A 17 9.14 -5.29 27.38
N GLU A 18 8.47 -6.39 27.71
CA GLU A 18 9.11 -7.65 28.08
C GLU A 18 8.60 -8.77 27.20
N HIS A 19 9.55 -9.52 26.60
CA HIS A 19 9.24 -10.71 25.81
C HIS A 19 8.30 -10.48 24.61
N LEU A 20 8.31 -9.26 24.05
CA LEU A 20 7.50 -8.84 22.91
C LEU A 20 8.30 -8.80 21.62
N THR A 21 7.63 -9.12 20.53
CA THR A 21 8.14 -8.97 19.16
C THR A 21 7.07 -8.27 18.30
N VAL A 22 7.46 -7.30 17.48
CA VAL A 22 6.62 -6.78 16.42
C VAL A 22 6.60 -7.78 15.27
N THR A 23 5.43 -8.31 14.95
CA THR A 23 5.24 -9.29 13.88
C THR A 23 4.42 -8.67 12.77
N PRO A 24 4.92 -8.62 11.52
CA PRO A 24 4.13 -8.19 10.38
C PRO A 24 2.87 -9.04 10.24
N GLY A 25 1.81 -8.41 9.76
CA GLY A 25 0.63 -9.11 9.32
C GLY A 25 0.92 -9.97 8.10
N ARG A 26 0.02 -10.86 7.79
CA ARG A 26 0.07 -11.70 6.60
C ARG A 26 -1.24 -11.56 5.83
N ALA A 27 -1.17 -10.94 4.66
CA ALA A 27 -2.33 -10.81 3.82
C ALA A 27 -2.72 -12.17 3.22
N ARG A 28 -4.03 -12.44 3.23
CA ARG A 28 -4.58 -13.66 2.65
C ARG A 28 -4.99 -13.37 1.20
N LYS A 29 -4.42 -14.08 0.25
CA LYS A 29 -4.82 -14.00 -1.16
C LYS A 29 -6.20 -14.60 -1.37
N GLU A 30 -7.00 -13.96 -2.22
CA GLU A 30 -8.32 -14.45 -2.58
C GLU A 30 -8.22 -15.63 -3.55
N SER A 31 -9.19 -16.55 -3.46
CA SER A 31 -9.21 -17.79 -4.23
C SER A 31 -9.50 -17.56 -5.73
N GLU A 32 -10.12 -16.43 -6.05
CA GLU A 32 -10.46 -16.01 -7.41
C GLU A 32 -9.29 -15.42 -8.18
N ASN A 33 -8.13 -15.26 -7.55
CA ASN A 33 -6.92 -14.76 -8.22
C ASN A 33 -6.42 -15.75 -9.31
N PRO A 34 -5.86 -15.24 -10.43
CA PRO A 34 -5.80 -13.82 -10.80
C PRO A 34 -7.15 -13.28 -11.28
N LEU A 35 -7.42 -11.98 -11.02
CA LEU A 35 -8.71 -11.36 -11.38
C LEU A 35 -8.79 -11.01 -12.87
N PHE A 36 -7.71 -10.53 -13.47
CA PHE A 36 -7.54 -10.42 -14.92
C PHE A 36 -6.05 -10.30 -15.30
N GLY A 37 -5.72 -10.54 -16.55
CA GLY A 37 -4.38 -10.46 -17.13
C GLY A 37 -4.36 -9.69 -18.45
N GLU A 38 -3.36 -9.95 -19.25
CA GLU A 38 -3.09 -9.33 -20.57
C GLU A 38 -4.00 -9.94 -21.64
N ASP A 39 -5.29 -9.58 -21.68
CA ASP A 39 -6.31 -10.24 -22.50
C ASP A 39 -6.75 -9.39 -23.70
N LEU A 40 -6.41 -8.07 -23.73
CA LEU A 40 -6.88 -7.16 -24.76
C LEU A 40 -5.76 -6.84 -25.76
N PRO A 41 -6.07 -6.55 -27.03
CA PRO A 41 -5.05 -6.35 -28.06
C PRO A 41 -4.08 -5.20 -27.81
N TRP A 42 -4.46 -4.23 -27.00
CA TRP A 42 -3.60 -3.10 -26.60
C TRP A 42 -2.90 -3.32 -25.27
N GLU A 43 -3.13 -4.43 -24.58
CA GLU A 43 -2.42 -4.83 -23.38
C GLU A 43 -1.23 -5.73 -23.76
N VAL A 44 -0.25 -5.15 -24.48
CA VAL A 44 0.88 -5.91 -25.02
C VAL A 44 1.75 -6.50 -23.92
N ARG A 45 1.89 -5.74 -22.80
CA ARG A 45 2.61 -6.18 -21.60
C ARG A 45 2.15 -5.35 -20.40
N HIS A 46 1.64 -5.97 -19.36
CA HIS A 46 1.29 -5.25 -18.14
C HIS A 46 2.52 -4.79 -17.35
N ASP A 47 3.66 -5.47 -17.51
CA ASP A 47 4.89 -5.22 -16.77
C ASP A 47 4.67 -5.29 -15.26
N ASN A 48 4.59 -4.15 -14.56
CA ASN A 48 4.30 -4.10 -13.13
C ASN A 48 2.80 -3.87 -12.84
N LEU A 49 1.98 -3.64 -13.86
CA LEU A 49 0.57 -3.28 -13.80
C LEU A 49 0.29 -1.93 -13.11
N TYR A 50 0.95 -1.63 -11.98
CA TYR A 50 0.70 -0.43 -11.15
C TYR A 50 -0.80 -0.15 -10.95
N PRO A 51 -1.55 -1.07 -10.34
CA PRO A 51 -2.99 -0.93 -10.24
C PRO A 51 -3.37 0.12 -9.20
N ASN A 52 -4.32 0.99 -9.56
CA ASN A 52 -4.93 1.97 -8.66
C ASN A 52 -6.39 1.59 -8.51
N VAL A 53 -6.77 0.93 -7.42
CA VAL A 53 -8.13 0.48 -7.19
C VAL A 53 -8.80 1.34 -6.13
N ILE A 54 -9.91 1.96 -6.48
CA ILE A 54 -10.69 2.82 -5.59
C ILE A 54 -12.13 2.29 -5.53
N PHE A 55 -12.68 2.17 -4.33
CA PHE A 55 -14.11 1.98 -4.16
C PHE A 55 -14.78 3.35 -4.10
N ASP A 56 -15.43 3.76 -5.19
CA ASP A 56 -16.15 5.01 -5.27
C ASP A 56 -17.55 4.88 -4.67
N ARG A 57 -17.73 5.47 -3.49
CA ARG A 57 -18.99 5.39 -2.75
C ARG A 57 -20.13 6.16 -3.42
N THR A 58 -19.83 7.07 -4.34
CA THR A 58 -20.85 7.89 -5.03
C THR A 58 -21.69 7.05 -5.97
N ASP A 59 -21.08 6.13 -6.72
CA ASP A 59 -21.74 5.23 -7.65
C ASP A 59 -21.70 3.76 -7.21
N ASN A 60 -21.09 3.48 -6.03
CA ASN A 60 -20.98 2.15 -5.43
C ASN A 60 -20.24 1.16 -6.34
N LEU A 61 -19.17 1.64 -7.01
CA LEU A 61 -18.36 0.85 -7.94
C LEU A 61 -16.91 0.79 -7.50
N TYR A 62 -16.28 -0.32 -7.79
CA TYR A 62 -14.83 -0.43 -7.80
C TYR A 62 -14.33 0.07 -9.16
N LYS A 63 -13.35 0.96 -9.13
CA LYS A 63 -12.68 1.55 -10.30
C LYS A 63 -11.22 1.21 -10.24
N CYS A 64 -10.64 0.77 -11.36
CA CYS A 64 -9.23 0.42 -11.46
C CYS A 64 -8.61 1.14 -12.64
N TRP A 65 -7.55 1.90 -12.37
CA TRP A 65 -6.64 2.43 -13.38
C TRP A 65 -5.35 1.62 -13.32
N TYR A 66 -4.88 1.12 -14.47
CA TYR A 66 -3.68 0.30 -14.55
C TYR A 66 -2.84 0.66 -15.77
N ASN A 67 -1.55 0.38 -15.71
CA ASN A 67 -0.54 0.94 -16.62
C ASN A 67 0.10 -0.15 -17.49
N PRO A 68 -0.52 -0.62 -18.61
CA PRO A 68 0.14 -1.51 -19.56
C PRO A 68 1.11 -0.77 -20.47
N PHE A 69 2.12 -1.47 -20.97
CA PHE A 69 2.71 -1.13 -22.24
C PHE A 69 1.70 -1.45 -23.34
N ILE A 70 1.21 -0.41 -24.02
CA ILE A 70 0.34 -0.54 -25.20
C ILE A 70 1.16 -0.74 -26.47
N ILE A 71 2.45 -0.41 -26.43
CA ILE A 71 3.47 -0.76 -27.39
C ILE A 71 4.65 -1.34 -26.62
N ASP A 72 5.09 -2.53 -27.01
CA ASP A 72 6.37 -3.15 -26.61
C ASP A 72 6.83 -4.03 -27.76
N ALA A 73 7.70 -3.49 -28.61
CA ALA A 73 8.17 -4.17 -29.83
C ALA A 73 8.86 -5.51 -29.49
N ALA A 74 9.64 -5.57 -28.41
CA ALA A 74 10.27 -6.81 -28.01
C ALA A 74 9.24 -7.93 -27.73
N THR A 75 8.13 -7.59 -27.08
CA THR A 75 7.05 -8.55 -26.79
C THR A 75 6.26 -8.90 -28.05
N SER A 76 5.94 -7.92 -28.89
CA SER A 76 5.16 -8.14 -30.14
C SER A 76 5.94 -8.98 -31.17
N ASP A 77 7.25 -8.74 -31.28
CA ASP A 77 8.10 -9.39 -32.30
C ASP A 77 8.65 -10.75 -31.84
N THR A 78 8.44 -11.13 -30.56
CA THR A 78 8.94 -12.40 -30.03
C THR A 78 7.75 -13.27 -29.57
N PRO A 79 7.31 -14.25 -30.39
CA PRO A 79 6.26 -15.17 -30.00
C PRO A 79 6.57 -15.91 -28.69
N PRO A 80 5.57 -16.25 -27.85
CA PRO A 80 5.78 -16.91 -26.55
C PRO A 80 6.68 -18.16 -26.62
N ALA A 81 6.55 -18.96 -27.67
CA ALA A 81 7.37 -20.16 -27.87
C ALA A 81 8.88 -19.86 -28.11
N GLN A 82 9.27 -18.62 -28.38
CA GLN A 82 10.63 -18.18 -28.62
C GLN A 82 11.18 -17.33 -27.47
N ARG A 83 10.42 -17.15 -26.39
CA ARG A 83 10.81 -16.36 -25.21
C ARG A 83 11.67 -17.21 -24.28
N GLU A 84 12.98 -17.20 -24.49
CA GLU A 84 13.93 -17.87 -23.62
C GLU A 84 14.13 -17.07 -22.33
N ARG A 85 14.22 -17.76 -21.18
CA ARG A 85 14.50 -17.13 -19.87
C ARG A 85 15.80 -16.32 -19.93
N GLY A 86 15.79 -15.10 -19.39
CA GLY A 86 16.92 -14.17 -19.41
C GLY A 86 17.12 -13.39 -20.71
N ALA A 87 16.29 -13.62 -21.75
CA ALA A 87 16.49 -13.04 -23.07
C ALA A 87 15.71 -11.74 -23.32
N TYR A 88 14.80 -11.30 -22.44
CA TYR A 88 13.97 -10.12 -22.67
C TYR A 88 14.80 -8.85 -22.90
N ARG A 89 15.83 -8.60 -22.05
CA ARG A 89 16.68 -7.40 -22.19
C ARG A 89 17.40 -7.35 -23.54
N ALA A 90 17.84 -8.50 -24.05
CA ALA A 90 18.47 -8.57 -25.36
C ALA A 90 17.47 -8.35 -26.50
N ALA A 91 16.23 -8.87 -26.36
CA ALA A 91 15.15 -8.59 -27.31
C ALA A 91 14.79 -7.10 -27.34
N LEU A 92 14.66 -6.46 -26.15
CA LEU A 92 14.41 -5.04 -26.03
C LEU A 92 15.55 -4.19 -26.64
N ALA A 93 16.81 -4.57 -26.43
CA ALA A 93 17.96 -3.88 -27.02
C ALA A 93 17.94 -3.98 -28.57
N ARG A 94 17.58 -5.14 -29.13
CA ARG A 94 17.40 -5.30 -30.58
C ARG A 94 16.28 -4.41 -31.11
N ALA A 95 15.12 -4.40 -30.46
CA ALA A 95 13.99 -3.54 -30.85
C ALA A 95 14.35 -2.05 -30.83
N ARG A 96 15.13 -1.60 -29.83
CA ARG A 96 15.64 -0.22 -29.74
C ARG A 96 16.64 0.15 -30.81
N ALA A 97 17.42 -0.81 -31.30
CA ALA A 97 18.44 -0.60 -32.34
C ALA A 97 17.88 -0.66 -33.77
N ASP A 98 16.64 -1.11 -33.97
CA ASP A 98 15.98 -1.17 -35.25
C ASP A 98 15.47 0.22 -35.66
N GLU A 99 16.13 0.83 -36.64
CA GLU A 99 15.79 2.16 -37.16
C GLU A 99 14.40 2.23 -37.83
N HIS A 100 13.80 1.09 -38.18
CA HIS A 100 12.44 1.00 -38.72
C HIS A 100 11.36 1.10 -37.63
N ILE A 101 11.71 0.85 -36.38
CA ILE A 101 10.81 0.95 -35.24
C ILE A 101 10.91 2.36 -34.64
N ARG A 102 10.01 3.26 -35.05
CA ARG A 102 9.99 4.65 -34.54
C ARG A 102 9.64 4.75 -33.07
N ASN A 103 8.67 3.94 -32.61
CA ASN A 103 8.26 3.85 -31.22
C ASN A 103 8.34 2.40 -30.75
N HIS A 104 9.35 2.04 -29.98
CA HIS A 104 9.58 0.68 -29.53
C HIS A 104 8.88 0.34 -28.20
N ARG A 105 8.46 1.36 -27.44
CA ARG A 105 7.72 1.21 -26.17
C ARG A 105 6.87 2.44 -25.90
N GLU A 106 5.63 2.20 -25.49
CA GLU A 106 4.71 3.24 -25.01
C GLU A 106 3.84 2.66 -23.90
N MET A 107 3.72 3.37 -22.79
CA MET A 107 2.74 3.04 -21.75
C MET A 107 1.49 3.90 -21.91
N GLY A 108 0.35 3.28 -21.52
CA GLY A 108 -0.91 3.98 -21.37
C GLY A 108 -1.48 3.76 -19.98
N VAL A 109 -2.64 4.36 -19.73
CA VAL A 109 -3.51 4.05 -18.62
C VAL A 109 -4.80 3.47 -19.16
N CYS A 110 -5.12 2.27 -18.73
CA CYS A 110 -6.38 1.60 -19.00
C CYS A 110 -7.31 1.68 -17.78
N TYR A 111 -8.61 1.59 -18.02
CA TYR A 111 -9.64 1.62 -17.00
C TYR A 111 -10.43 0.31 -16.96
N ALA A 112 -10.69 -0.16 -15.75
CA ALA A 112 -11.61 -1.26 -15.50
C ALA A 112 -12.57 -0.90 -14.36
N VAL A 113 -13.75 -1.53 -14.35
CA VAL A 113 -14.80 -1.30 -13.37
C VAL A 113 -15.36 -2.63 -12.88
N SER A 114 -15.80 -2.66 -11.62
CA SER A 114 -16.41 -3.84 -11.01
C SER A 114 -17.48 -3.45 -10.00
N THR A 115 -18.51 -4.28 -9.86
CA THR A 115 -19.55 -4.14 -8.81
C THR A 115 -19.21 -4.90 -7.55
N ASP A 116 -18.36 -5.94 -7.64
CA ASP A 116 -18.01 -6.84 -6.53
C ASP A 116 -16.52 -6.82 -6.15
N GLY A 117 -15.67 -6.14 -6.97
CA GLY A 117 -14.22 -6.09 -6.77
C GLY A 117 -13.46 -7.35 -7.22
N ILE A 118 -14.18 -8.33 -7.75
CA ILE A 118 -13.65 -9.64 -8.19
C ILE A 118 -13.75 -9.78 -9.70
N ARG A 119 -14.95 -9.54 -10.26
CA ARG A 119 -15.21 -9.62 -11.70
C ARG A 119 -15.10 -8.23 -12.30
N TRP A 120 -14.14 -8.07 -13.22
CA TRP A 120 -13.79 -6.76 -13.78
C TRP A 120 -14.23 -6.67 -15.24
N GLU A 121 -14.92 -5.58 -15.57
CA GLU A 121 -15.23 -5.17 -16.92
C GLU A 121 -14.25 -4.12 -17.41
N ARG A 122 -13.81 -4.23 -18.66
CA ARG A 122 -12.95 -3.28 -19.35
C ARG A 122 -13.75 -2.65 -20.50
N PRO A 123 -14.51 -1.57 -20.22
CA PRO A 123 -15.49 -1.03 -21.16
C PRO A 123 -14.83 -0.35 -22.37
N GLU A 124 -15.45 -0.41 -23.54
CA GLU A 124 -15.09 0.43 -24.69
C GLU A 124 -15.50 1.88 -24.39
N LEU A 125 -14.53 2.74 -24.04
CA LEU A 125 -14.80 4.12 -23.60
C LEU A 125 -14.95 5.11 -24.76
N GLY A 126 -14.36 4.83 -25.92
CA GLY A 126 -14.42 5.72 -27.08
C GLY A 126 -13.59 7.01 -26.95
N LEU A 127 -12.67 7.10 -25.97
CA LEU A 127 -11.96 8.33 -25.60
C LEU A 127 -10.64 8.51 -26.36
N ILE A 128 -9.85 7.45 -26.45
CA ILE A 128 -8.48 7.51 -26.96
C ILE A 128 -8.36 6.69 -28.25
N GLU A 129 -7.83 7.31 -29.30
CA GLU A 129 -7.52 6.60 -30.53
C GLU A 129 -6.23 5.79 -30.36
N PHE A 130 -6.28 4.51 -30.71
CA PHE A 130 -5.14 3.61 -30.77
C PHE A 130 -5.29 2.62 -31.93
N ASN A 131 -4.26 2.57 -32.81
CA ASN A 131 -4.24 1.72 -34.00
C ASN A 131 -5.49 1.84 -34.90
N GLY A 132 -5.98 3.08 -35.11
CA GLY A 132 -7.12 3.37 -35.98
C GLY A 132 -8.49 3.10 -35.35
N SER A 133 -8.57 2.88 -34.04
CA SER A 133 -9.81 2.59 -33.32
C SER A 133 -9.86 3.28 -31.96
N THR A 134 -11.06 3.72 -31.55
CA THR A 134 -11.36 4.18 -30.20
C THR A 134 -12.07 3.10 -29.35
N ARG A 135 -12.24 1.88 -29.90
CA ARG A 135 -12.89 0.76 -29.21
C ARG A 135 -11.91 0.11 -28.23
N ASN A 136 -11.60 0.83 -27.18
CA ASN A 136 -10.67 0.44 -26.12
C ASN A 136 -11.06 1.10 -24.80
N ASN A 137 -10.37 0.72 -23.70
CA ASN A 137 -10.55 1.27 -22.35
C ASN A 137 -9.40 2.20 -21.93
N LEU A 138 -8.68 2.78 -22.88
CA LEU A 138 -7.60 3.74 -22.62
C LEU A 138 -8.18 5.08 -22.16
N VAL A 139 -7.57 5.66 -21.14
CA VAL A 139 -7.88 7.01 -20.62
C VAL A 139 -6.70 7.98 -20.72
N MET A 140 -5.46 7.46 -20.86
CA MET A 140 -4.25 8.25 -21.13
C MET A 140 -3.27 7.45 -22.00
N ARG A 141 -2.39 8.18 -22.72
CA ARG A 141 -1.29 7.63 -23.49
C ARG A 141 -0.01 8.41 -23.23
N ASP A 142 1.13 7.78 -23.56
CA ASP A 142 2.47 8.37 -23.43
C ASP A 142 2.74 8.88 -21.99
N VAL A 143 2.37 8.07 -21.02
CA VAL A 143 2.52 8.34 -19.58
C VAL A 143 3.11 7.13 -18.88
N HIS A 144 3.81 7.34 -17.77
CA HIS A 144 4.47 6.26 -17.04
C HIS A 144 4.21 6.35 -15.54
N GLY A 145 3.95 5.16 -14.93
CA GLY A 145 3.86 5.01 -13.48
C GLY A 145 2.79 5.88 -12.83
N VAL A 146 1.60 5.90 -13.41
CA VAL A 146 0.51 6.79 -12.97
C VAL A 146 -0.13 6.25 -11.70
N GLY A 147 -0.08 7.05 -10.63
CA GLY A 147 -0.88 6.88 -9.42
C GLY A 147 -2.15 7.72 -9.50
N VAL A 148 -3.29 7.13 -9.16
CA VAL A 148 -4.59 7.80 -9.12
C VAL A 148 -5.16 7.79 -7.73
N THR A 149 -5.63 8.92 -7.23
CA THR A 149 -6.34 9.03 -5.97
C THR A 149 -7.67 9.77 -6.12
N LEU A 150 -8.57 9.54 -5.17
CA LEU A 150 -9.83 10.24 -5.05
C LEU A 150 -9.70 11.29 -3.94
N ASP A 151 -10.00 12.54 -4.27
CA ASP A 151 -10.10 13.64 -3.32
C ASP A 151 -11.53 14.17 -3.29
N PRO A 152 -12.40 13.62 -2.42
CA PRO A 152 -13.77 14.06 -2.30
C PRO A 152 -13.91 15.44 -1.62
N SER A 153 -12.83 15.98 -1.06
CA SER A 153 -12.80 17.27 -0.35
C SER A 153 -12.39 18.43 -1.26
N ASP A 154 -11.93 18.17 -2.49
CA ASP A 154 -11.61 19.22 -3.44
C ASP A 154 -12.85 20.08 -3.72
N PRO A 155 -12.77 21.39 -3.53
CA PRO A 155 -13.90 22.30 -3.76
C PRO A 155 -14.30 22.38 -5.25
N ASP A 156 -13.38 22.06 -6.17
CA ASP A 156 -13.65 21.98 -7.61
C ASP A 156 -14.04 20.54 -7.99
N PRO A 157 -15.29 20.29 -8.42
CA PRO A 157 -15.69 18.96 -8.90
C PRO A 157 -14.83 18.44 -10.05
N ALA A 158 -14.17 19.29 -10.84
CA ALA A 158 -13.25 18.92 -11.90
C ALA A 158 -11.94 18.32 -11.33
N GLY A 159 -11.65 18.57 -10.06
CA GLY A 159 -10.50 18.07 -9.33
C GLY A 159 -10.73 16.78 -8.54
N ARG A 160 -11.91 16.18 -8.61
CA ARG A 160 -12.29 15.04 -7.76
C ARG A 160 -11.35 13.85 -7.82
N PHE A 161 -10.80 13.53 -9.00
CA PHE A 161 -9.72 12.55 -9.15
C PHE A 161 -8.41 13.28 -9.46
N LYS A 162 -7.33 12.82 -8.87
CA LYS A 162 -5.98 13.34 -9.04
C LYS A 162 -5.09 12.23 -9.58
N ALA A 163 -4.25 12.57 -10.55
CA ALA A 163 -3.22 11.69 -11.07
C ALA A 163 -1.83 12.31 -10.87
N PHE A 164 -0.88 11.50 -10.42
CA PHE A 164 0.52 11.83 -10.23
C PHE A 164 1.38 10.85 -11.02
N MET A 165 2.19 11.34 -11.93
CA MET A 165 2.87 10.50 -12.90
C MET A 165 4.25 11.07 -13.27
N GLU A 166 5.00 10.34 -14.07
CA GLU A 166 6.24 10.85 -14.62
C GLU A 166 6.02 12.20 -15.29
N GLY A 167 6.74 13.20 -14.80
CA GLY A 167 6.76 14.55 -15.34
C GLY A 167 5.67 15.48 -14.84
N GLY A 168 4.62 15.05 -14.15
CA GLY A 168 3.59 15.98 -13.71
C GLY A 168 2.34 15.40 -13.08
N VAL A 169 1.28 16.21 -13.10
CA VAL A 169 -0.02 15.93 -12.48
C VAL A 169 -1.16 16.20 -13.45
N ALA A 170 -2.31 15.56 -13.21
CA ALA A 170 -3.55 15.83 -13.92
C ALA A 170 -4.75 15.64 -12.99
N SER A 171 -5.88 16.28 -13.33
CA SER A 171 -7.14 16.17 -12.59
C SER A 171 -8.25 15.65 -13.48
N SER A 172 -9.28 15.05 -12.89
CA SER A 172 -10.45 14.57 -13.61
C SER A 172 -11.70 14.62 -12.73
N PRO A 173 -12.88 14.98 -13.29
CA PRO A 173 -14.15 14.94 -12.55
C PRO A 173 -14.66 13.50 -12.33
N ASP A 174 -14.31 12.56 -13.19
CA ASP A 174 -14.90 11.22 -13.27
C ASP A 174 -13.87 10.08 -13.33
N GLY A 175 -12.57 10.43 -13.45
CA GLY A 175 -11.47 9.47 -13.60
C GLY A 175 -11.31 8.93 -15.03
N LEU A 176 -12.10 9.42 -15.98
CA LEU A 176 -12.08 9.04 -17.40
C LEU A 176 -11.59 10.19 -18.28
N HIS A 177 -12.10 11.41 -18.04
CA HIS A 177 -11.76 12.62 -18.78
C HIS A 177 -10.71 13.42 -17.99
N TRP A 178 -9.46 13.28 -18.37
CA TRP A 178 -8.33 13.91 -17.67
C TRP A 178 -7.97 15.27 -18.30
N SER A 179 -7.61 16.22 -17.45
CA SER A 179 -7.04 17.49 -17.90
C SER A 179 -5.71 17.23 -18.64
N PRO A 180 -5.22 18.20 -19.44
CA PRO A 180 -3.83 18.18 -19.88
C PRO A 180 -2.88 18.02 -18.69
N ILE A 181 -1.79 17.26 -18.88
CA ILE A 181 -0.77 17.07 -17.84
C ILE A 181 -0.11 18.43 -17.57
N GLN A 182 -0.14 18.84 -16.31
CA GLN A 182 0.63 19.98 -15.83
C GLN A 182 2.03 19.50 -15.48
N PRO A 183 3.08 19.96 -16.18
CA PRO A 183 4.45 19.60 -15.86
C PRO A 183 4.89 20.14 -14.50
N CYS A 184 5.63 19.33 -13.73
CA CYS A 184 6.18 19.68 -12.42
C CYS A 184 7.70 19.42 -12.38
N PRO A 185 8.50 20.16 -13.20
CA PRO A 185 9.94 19.93 -13.30
C PRO A 185 10.71 20.21 -12.00
N GLU A 186 10.13 21.02 -11.10
CA GLU A 186 10.69 21.37 -9.81
C GLU A 186 10.83 20.17 -8.86
N ILE A 187 10.05 19.13 -9.07
CA ILE A 187 10.13 17.88 -8.26
C ILE A 187 11.50 17.21 -8.45
N ASP A 188 12.09 17.29 -9.66
CA ASP A 188 13.43 16.77 -9.97
C ASP A 188 13.61 15.29 -9.57
N ALA A 189 12.70 14.44 -10.02
CA ALA A 189 12.67 13.01 -9.69
C ALA A 189 13.10 12.11 -10.87
N ARG A 190 13.27 10.80 -10.60
CA ARG A 190 13.56 9.78 -11.62
C ARG A 190 12.31 9.11 -12.19
N TRP A 191 11.18 9.20 -11.47
CA TRP A 191 9.81 8.86 -11.86
C TRP A 191 9.51 7.41 -12.29
N ASP A 192 10.49 6.63 -12.73
CA ASP A 192 10.32 5.24 -13.22
C ASP A 192 9.88 4.30 -12.08
N THR A 193 8.65 4.52 -11.59
CA THR A 193 8.06 3.81 -10.44
C THR A 193 6.54 3.91 -10.51
N HIS A 194 5.83 3.23 -9.58
CA HIS A 194 4.45 3.57 -9.27
C HIS A 194 4.45 4.87 -8.44
N ASN A 195 4.27 6.00 -9.11
CA ASN A 195 4.12 7.27 -8.43
C ASN A 195 2.77 7.30 -7.75
N ASN A 196 2.69 7.78 -6.53
CA ASN A 196 1.42 7.85 -5.81
C ASN A 196 1.35 9.10 -4.96
N LEU A 197 0.13 9.51 -4.61
CA LEU A 197 -0.11 10.68 -3.80
C LEU A 197 -1.33 10.46 -2.91
N PHE A 198 -1.41 11.20 -1.82
CA PHE A 198 -2.60 11.30 -1.00
C PHE A 198 -2.73 12.69 -0.41
N TRP A 199 -3.97 13.09 -0.09
CA TRP A 199 -4.23 14.28 0.70
C TRP A 199 -3.98 13.98 2.18
N ASP A 200 -3.09 14.74 2.79
CA ASP A 200 -2.80 14.64 4.21
C ASP A 200 -3.66 15.65 4.99
N GLU A 201 -4.80 15.19 5.51
CA GLU A 201 -5.72 16.03 6.30
C GLU A 201 -5.06 16.62 7.57
N ARG A 202 -4.02 15.96 8.11
CA ARG A 202 -3.34 16.40 9.33
C ARG A 202 -2.53 17.67 9.11
N HIS A 203 -2.00 17.82 7.91
CA HIS A 203 -1.10 18.93 7.58
C HIS A 203 -1.66 19.82 6.45
N GLY A 204 -2.84 19.50 5.88
CA GLY A 204 -3.51 20.30 4.86
C GLY A 204 -2.71 20.40 3.56
N ARG A 205 -2.13 19.27 3.10
CA ARG A 205 -1.31 19.22 1.89
C ARG A 205 -1.39 17.87 1.17
N TYR A 206 -1.08 17.86 -0.12
CA TYR A 206 -0.80 16.64 -0.85
C TYR A 206 0.62 16.17 -0.56
N VAL A 207 0.80 14.87 -0.35
CA VAL A 207 2.09 14.20 -0.26
C VAL A 207 2.24 13.31 -1.47
N GLY A 208 3.25 13.57 -2.29
CA GLY A 208 3.62 12.75 -3.45
C GLY A 208 4.81 11.85 -3.12
N ILE A 209 4.72 10.59 -3.52
CA ILE A 209 5.79 9.59 -3.38
C ILE A 209 6.24 9.19 -4.78
N THR A 210 7.54 9.26 -5.01
CA THR A 210 8.17 8.97 -6.29
C THR A 210 9.51 8.26 -6.10
N ARG A 211 10.29 8.11 -7.16
CA ARG A 211 11.63 7.50 -7.13
C ARG A 211 12.72 8.54 -7.25
N LEU A 212 13.72 8.41 -6.40
CA LEU A 212 15.04 9.02 -6.57
C LEU A 212 16.10 7.94 -6.80
N SER A 213 17.35 8.36 -6.91
CA SER A 213 18.52 7.48 -6.98
C SER A 213 19.72 8.22 -6.41
N ASP A 214 20.49 7.55 -5.57
CA ASP A 214 21.78 8.03 -5.09
C ASP A 214 22.93 7.77 -6.08
N GLY A 215 22.61 7.30 -7.30
CA GLY A 215 23.55 6.93 -8.35
C GLY A 215 24.02 5.47 -8.25
N ARG A 216 23.70 4.73 -7.18
CA ARG A 216 24.01 3.32 -6.96
C ARG A 216 22.76 2.45 -6.93
N GLN A 217 21.76 2.92 -6.22
CA GLN A 217 20.50 2.21 -6.01
C GLN A 217 19.30 3.14 -6.18
N ARG A 218 18.12 2.54 -6.31
CA ARG A 218 16.84 3.23 -6.27
C ARG A 218 16.51 3.60 -4.82
N THR A 219 15.98 4.80 -4.63
CA THR A 219 15.52 5.27 -3.31
C THR A 219 14.13 5.87 -3.43
N VAL A 220 13.41 5.97 -2.31
CA VAL A 220 12.09 6.59 -2.28
C VAL A 220 12.23 8.10 -2.12
N GLY A 221 11.62 8.85 -3.03
CA GLY A 221 11.50 10.30 -2.98
C GLY A 221 10.13 10.74 -2.47
N ARG A 222 10.10 11.81 -1.69
CA ARG A 222 8.90 12.48 -1.21
C ARG A 222 8.89 13.94 -1.66
N THR A 223 7.74 14.39 -2.13
CA THR A 223 7.44 15.78 -2.45
C THR A 223 6.09 16.17 -1.83
N GLU A 224 5.78 17.46 -1.77
CA GLU A 224 4.50 17.95 -1.25
C GLU A 224 4.01 19.18 -1.99
N SER A 225 2.69 19.40 -1.92
CA SER A 225 2.00 20.55 -2.51
C SER A 225 0.80 20.96 -1.66
N GLU A 226 0.56 22.25 -1.49
CA GLU A 226 -0.63 22.77 -0.81
C GLU A 226 -1.82 22.95 -1.76
N ASP A 227 -1.56 23.10 -3.06
CA ASP A 227 -2.54 23.51 -4.07
C ASP A 227 -2.66 22.54 -5.26
N PHE A 228 -1.95 21.40 -5.22
CA PHE A 228 -1.83 20.42 -6.31
C PHE A 228 -1.14 20.97 -7.59
N SER A 229 -0.74 22.22 -7.61
CA SER A 229 -0.14 22.85 -8.79
C SER A 229 1.33 23.17 -8.62
N THR A 230 1.75 23.52 -7.42
CA THR A 230 3.13 23.87 -7.07
C THR A 230 3.70 22.84 -6.11
N TRP A 231 4.78 22.18 -6.52
CA TRP A 231 5.36 21.08 -5.77
C TRP A 231 6.75 21.42 -5.26
N THR A 232 7.11 20.87 -4.11
CA THR A 232 8.47 20.95 -3.60
C THR A 232 9.42 20.03 -4.38
N ARG A 233 10.72 20.32 -4.34
CA ARG A 233 11.72 19.36 -4.79
C ARG A 233 11.63 18.06 -4.01
N ALA A 234 11.70 16.91 -4.69
CA ALA A 234 11.69 15.63 -4.04
C ALA A 234 12.94 15.42 -3.18
N VAL A 235 12.74 14.91 -1.97
CA VAL A 235 13.80 14.54 -1.03
C VAL A 235 13.75 13.05 -0.76
N GLU A 236 14.92 12.44 -0.56
CA GLU A 236 15.01 11.02 -0.18
C GLU A 236 14.46 10.82 1.23
N VAL A 237 13.59 9.81 1.39
CA VAL A 237 12.96 9.47 2.67
C VAL A 237 13.14 8.01 3.07
N LEU A 238 13.51 7.14 2.14
CA LEU A 238 13.75 5.73 2.42
C LEU A 238 14.68 5.11 1.39
N SER A 239 15.66 4.34 1.84
CA SER A 239 16.52 3.48 1.04
C SER A 239 16.66 2.09 1.66
N ALA A 240 17.27 1.14 0.95
CA ALA A 240 17.62 -0.15 1.51
C ALA A 240 18.65 -0.02 2.63
N LEU A 241 18.71 -1.00 3.52
CA LEU A 241 19.67 -0.99 4.63
C LEU A 241 21.09 -1.23 4.10
N PRO A 242 22.11 -0.67 4.78
CA PRO A 242 23.51 -0.81 4.33
C PRO A 242 24.03 -2.25 4.31
N ASP A 243 23.45 -3.15 5.08
CA ASP A 243 23.76 -4.57 5.15
C ASP A 243 22.95 -5.44 4.17
N GLU A 244 22.14 -4.81 3.32
CA GLU A 244 21.34 -5.45 2.26
C GLU A 244 21.82 -5.00 0.86
N PRO A 245 23.06 -5.28 0.41
CA PRO A 245 23.64 -4.68 -0.80
C PRO A 245 22.93 -5.06 -2.09
N GLU A 246 22.24 -6.20 -2.11
CA GLU A 246 21.48 -6.68 -3.28
C GLU A 246 20.02 -6.21 -3.28
N ARG A 247 19.57 -5.56 -2.22
CA ARG A 247 18.19 -5.09 -2.13
C ARG A 247 18.09 -3.60 -2.40
N GLN A 248 17.00 -3.21 -3.09
CA GLN A 248 16.71 -1.82 -3.43
C GLN A 248 15.23 -1.52 -3.17
N THR A 249 14.93 -0.33 -2.70
CA THR A 249 13.54 0.15 -2.65
C THR A 249 13.04 0.36 -4.08
N TYR A 250 12.03 -0.39 -4.50
CA TYR A 250 11.50 -0.30 -5.87
C TYR A 250 10.42 0.76 -6.00
N ALA A 251 9.43 0.72 -5.12
CA ALA A 251 8.36 1.70 -4.99
C ALA A 251 7.78 1.67 -3.56
N LEU A 252 7.13 2.73 -3.15
CA LEU A 252 6.42 2.82 -1.87
C LEU A 252 5.01 3.37 -2.13
N ILE A 253 3.98 2.62 -1.77
CA ILE A 253 2.60 3.10 -1.71
C ILE A 253 2.32 3.57 -0.30
N ALA A 254 2.32 4.88 -0.08
CA ALA A 254 2.11 5.49 1.23
C ALA A 254 0.66 5.96 1.41
N PHE A 255 0.10 5.80 2.60
CA PHE A 255 -1.26 6.21 2.94
C PHE A 255 -1.42 6.45 4.45
N PRO A 256 -2.31 7.38 4.87
CA PRO A 256 -2.62 7.57 6.28
C PRO A 256 -3.43 6.38 6.83
N TYR A 257 -3.08 5.91 8.02
CA TYR A 257 -3.82 4.87 8.73
C TYR A 257 -3.65 5.03 10.25
N ALA A 258 -4.75 5.10 10.99
CA ALA A 258 -4.77 5.39 12.43
C ALA A 258 -3.92 6.64 12.75
N GLN A 259 -2.99 6.56 13.72
CA GLN A 259 -2.11 7.70 14.06
C GLN A 259 -0.88 7.83 13.14
N PHE A 260 -0.65 6.89 12.21
CA PHE A 260 0.55 6.83 11.38
C PHE A 260 0.27 7.02 9.88
N TYR A 261 1.36 6.98 9.12
CA TYR A 261 1.37 6.69 7.70
C TYR A 261 1.96 5.30 7.52
N LEU A 262 1.24 4.43 6.83
CA LEU A 262 1.73 3.11 6.45
C LEU A 262 2.21 3.13 5.01
N GLY A 263 3.11 2.22 4.69
CA GLY A 263 3.67 2.07 3.36
C GLY A 263 3.76 0.61 2.94
N LEU A 264 3.17 0.28 1.79
CA LEU A 264 3.43 -0.97 1.09
C LEU A 264 4.70 -0.76 0.29
N LEU A 265 5.80 -1.36 0.75
CA LEU A 265 7.14 -1.16 0.21
C LEU A 265 7.52 -2.33 -0.69
N MET A 266 7.66 -2.07 -1.98
CA MET A 266 8.24 -3.03 -2.91
C MET A 266 9.75 -3.03 -2.79
N MET A 267 10.31 -4.20 -2.43
CA MET A 267 11.75 -4.43 -2.32
C MET A 267 12.22 -5.31 -3.47
N PHE A 268 13.08 -4.75 -4.31
CA PHE A 268 13.69 -5.46 -5.42
C PHE A 268 15.02 -6.08 -5.00
N ASP A 269 15.13 -7.39 -5.16
CA ASP A 269 16.36 -8.15 -4.94
C ASP A 269 17.07 -8.34 -6.29
N THR A 270 18.21 -7.71 -6.46
CA THR A 270 18.98 -7.71 -7.70
C THR A 270 19.68 -9.02 -7.99
N ALA A 271 19.94 -9.85 -6.97
CA ALA A 271 20.57 -11.16 -7.11
C ALA A 271 19.59 -12.21 -7.65
N THR A 272 18.34 -12.16 -7.19
CA THR A 272 17.29 -13.11 -7.59
C THR A 272 16.40 -12.57 -8.70
N ASP A 273 16.44 -11.25 -8.96
CA ASP A 273 15.57 -10.53 -9.90
C ASP A 273 14.07 -10.57 -9.51
N LEU A 274 13.78 -10.66 -8.21
CA LEU A 274 12.44 -10.80 -7.65
C LEU A 274 12.02 -9.55 -6.87
N VAL A 275 10.71 -9.33 -6.72
CA VAL A 275 10.17 -8.19 -5.96
C VAL A 275 9.19 -8.66 -4.90
N ASP A 276 9.50 -8.34 -3.64
CA ASP A 276 8.64 -8.59 -2.48
C ASP A 276 7.89 -7.33 -2.05
N CYS A 277 6.73 -7.49 -1.42
CA CYS A 277 5.97 -6.41 -0.82
C CYS A 277 6.04 -6.47 0.71
N GLU A 278 6.83 -5.58 1.30
CA GLU A 278 7.02 -5.43 2.74
C GLU A 278 6.15 -4.31 3.33
N LEU A 279 6.10 -4.22 4.66
CA LEU A 279 5.46 -3.12 5.38
C LEU A 279 6.50 -2.12 5.86
N ALA A 280 6.22 -0.83 5.67
CA ALA A 280 6.90 0.28 6.32
C ALA A 280 5.89 1.19 7.03
N TRP A 281 6.36 2.02 7.96
CA TRP A 281 5.55 3.01 8.64
C TRP A 281 6.35 4.30 8.91
N SER A 282 5.63 5.40 9.11
CA SER A 282 6.18 6.71 9.45
C SER A 282 5.20 7.49 10.32
N SER A 283 5.70 8.33 11.21
CA SER A 283 4.90 9.28 11.98
C SER A 283 4.68 10.62 11.25
N ASP A 284 5.52 10.92 10.23
CA ASP A 284 5.62 12.25 9.62
C ASP A 284 5.77 12.25 8.09
N THR A 285 5.73 11.08 7.44
CA THR A 285 5.98 10.87 6.00
C THR A 285 7.42 11.11 5.55
N VAL A 286 8.31 11.50 6.45
CA VAL A 286 9.72 11.81 6.16
C VAL A 286 10.65 10.73 6.70
N GLN A 287 10.43 10.30 7.94
CA GLN A 287 11.21 9.25 8.58
C GLN A 287 10.45 7.92 8.50
N TRP A 288 10.91 7.02 7.66
CA TRP A 288 10.28 5.71 7.46
C TRP A 288 11.09 4.59 8.11
N GLN A 289 10.37 3.63 8.67
CA GLN A 289 10.93 2.42 9.27
C GLN A 289 10.29 1.19 8.63
N ARG A 290 11.10 0.20 8.24
CA ARG A 290 10.61 -1.10 7.77
C ARG A 290 10.23 -1.98 8.94
N VAL A 291 9.10 -2.65 8.83
CA VAL A 291 8.63 -3.61 9.84
C VAL A 291 9.18 -4.98 9.49
N SER A 292 10.10 -5.50 10.30
CA SER A 292 10.74 -6.81 10.09
C SER A 292 11.27 -6.99 8.66
N PRO A 293 12.34 -6.28 8.28
CA PRO A 293 12.93 -6.36 6.94
C PRO A 293 13.11 -7.79 6.45
N GLY A 294 12.78 -8.05 5.18
CA GLY A 294 12.81 -9.38 4.58
C GLY A 294 11.54 -10.23 4.82
N THR A 295 10.57 -9.73 5.58
CA THR A 295 9.29 -10.41 5.79
C THR A 295 8.19 -9.72 4.99
N PRO A 296 7.65 -10.36 3.94
CA PRO A 296 6.61 -9.74 3.11
C PRO A 296 5.25 -9.69 3.82
N LEU A 297 4.52 -8.59 3.61
CA LEU A 297 3.11 -8.46 3.99
C LEU A 297 2.19 -9.21 3.00
N ILE A 298 2.49 -9.10 1.70
CA ILE A 298 1.87 -9.88 0.64
C ILE A 298 2.96 -10.80 0.09
N GLU A 299 2.88 -12.08 0.43
CA GLU A 299 3.86 -13.07 0.00
C GLU A 299 3.76 -13.33 -1.51
N ARG A 300 4.89 -13.55 -2.18
CA ARG A 300 4.89 -14.11 -3.54
C ARG A 300 4.28 -15.52 -3.52
N GLY A 301 3.76 -15.96 -4.65
CA GLY A 301 3.31 -17.34 -4.81
C GLY A 301 4.45 -18.33 -5.00
N GLU A 302 4.10 -19.61 -5.06
CA GLU A 302 5.06 -20.66 -5.42
C GLU A 302 5.47 -20.54 -6.89
N GLU A 303 6.65 -21.02 -7.26
CA GLU A 303 7.13 -20.99 -8.65
C GLU A 303 6.10 -21.65 -9.60
N GLY A 304 5.77 -20.92 -10.65
CA GLY A 304 4.72 -21.30 -11.60
C GLY A 304 3.33 -20.71 -11.32
N SER A 305 3.13 -20.03 -10.18
CA SER A 305 1.92 -19.23 -9.96
C SER A 305 2.01 -17.87 -10.64
N PHE A 306 0.86 -17.19 -10.80
CA PHE A 306 0.78 -15.90 -11.51
C PHE A 306 1.58 -14.76 -10.85
N ASP A 307 1.98 -14.91 -9.59
CA ASP A 307 2.65 -13.89 -8.79
C ASP A 307 3.91 -14.39 -8.06
N TRP A 308 4.53 -15.46 -8.60
CA TRP A 308 5.73 -16.01 -7.97
C TRP A 308 6.97 -15.12 -8.13
N GLY A 309 7.04 -14.36 -9.21
CA GLY A 309 8.22 -13.54 -9.52
C GLY A 309 8.20 -12.20 -8.81
N CYS A 310 7.07 -11.49 -8.87
CA CYS A 310 6.96 -10.15 -8.32
C CYS A 310 5.57 -9.88 -7.74
N VAL A 311 5.54 -9.08 -6.66
CA VAL A 311 4.34 -8.48 -6.09
C VAL A 311 4.52 -6.96 -6.05
N TYR A 312 3.69 -6.23 -6.80
CA TYR A 312 3.65 -4.77 -6.84
C TYR A 312 2.34 -4.29 -6.21
N ALA A 313 2.42 -3.74 -5.02
CA ALA A 313 1.22 -3.24 -4.33
C ALA A 313 0.49 -2.20 -5.19
N GLY A 314 -0.82 -2.31 -5.21
CA GLY A 314 -1.71 -1.31 -5.78
C GLY A 314 -1.91 -0.13 -4.84
N ALA A 315 -2.44 0.96 -5.39
CA ALA A 315 -2.77 2.13 -4.59
C ALA A 315 -3.84 1.78 -3.55
N TYR A 316 -3.62 2.23 -2.43
CA TYR A 316 -4.28 2.29 -1.14
C TYR A 316 -5.19 1.13 -0.75
N PRO A 317 -4.85 0.43 0.36
CA PRO A 317 -5.81 -0.44 1.02
C PRO A 317 -7.04 0.34 1.48
N PHE A 318 -8.21 -0.26 1.36
CA PHE A 318 -9.45 0.31 1.88
C PHE A 318 -10.30 -0.75 2.59
N LEU A 319 -11.09 -0.30 3.56
CA LEU A 319 -11.96 -1.17 4.33
C LEU A 319 -13.28 -1.39 3.57
N LYS A 320 -13.60 -2.64 3.30
CA LYS A 320 -14.86 -3.07 2.70
C LYS A 320 -15.29 -4.39 3.32
N ASP A 321 -16.55 -4.49 3.72
CA ASP A 321 -17.15 -5.70 4.29
C ASP A 321 -16.35 -6.31 5.46
N GLY A 322 -15.81 -5.42 6.33
CA GLY A 322 -15.06 -5.80 7.52
C GLY A 322 -13.63 -6.31 7.26
N ARG A 323 -13.11 -6.17 6.03
CA ARG A 323 -11.74 -6.53 5.65
C ARG A 323 -11.05 -5.39 4.92
N LEU A 324 -9.75 -5.24 5.15
CA LEU A 324 -8.90 -4.41 4.32
C LEU A 324 -8.63 -5.15 3.02
N GLN A 325 -8.93 -4.52 1.90
CA GLN A 325 -8.65 -5.01 0.56
C GLN A 325 -7.35 -4.41 0.05
N LEU A 326 -6.42 -5.26 -0.39
CA LEU A 326 -5.11 -4.93 -0.92
C LEU A 326 -5.00 -5.50 -2.32
N TYR A 327 -5.28 -4.68 -3.33
CA TYR A 327 -5.04 -5.06 -4.72
C TYR A 327 -3.55 -4.96 -5.04
N TYR A 328 -3.07 -5.80 -5.96
CA TYR A 328 -1.67 -5.82 -6.36
C TYR A 328 -1.49 -6.33 -7.79
N GLY A 329 -0.40 -5.91 -8.42
CA GLY A 329 0.08 -6.55 -9.64
C GLY A 329 0.97 -7.73 -9.28
N GLY A 330 0.61 -8.92 -9.74
CA GLY A 330 1.44 -10.12 -9.61
C GLY A 330 2.09 -10.47 -10.95
N SER A 331 3.34 -10.90 -10.95
CA SER A 331 4.02 -11.36 -12.18
C SER A 331 4.46 -12.81 -12.08
N ASP A 332 4.27 -13.55 -13.17
CA ASP A 332 4.64 -14.96 -13.31
C ASP A 332 6.11 -15.19 -13.68
N GLY A 333 6.94 -14.16 -13.56
CA GLY A 333 8.38 -14.20 -13.88
C GLY A 333 9.18 -13.12 -13.18
N PRO A 334 10.52 -13.19 -13.28
CA PRO A 334 11.43 -12.22 -12.69
C PRO A 334 11.25 -10.80 -13.26
N HIS A 335 11.65 -9.79 -12.48
CA HIS A 335 11.41 -8.38 -12.78
C HIS A 335 11.97 -7.92 -14.14
N THR A 336 13.14 -8.38 -14.53
CA THR A 336 13.82 -7.89 -15.76
C THR A 336 13.70 -8.86 -16.94
N ASP A 337 12.90 -9.91 -16.84
CA ASP A 337 12.76 -10.97 -17.84
C ASP A 337 11.38 -10.98 -18.51
N TRP A 338 11.16 -11.97 -19.37
CA TRP A 338 9.84 -12.30 -19.88
C TRP A 338 8.92 -12.64 -18.72
N ARG A 339 7.79 -11.96 -18.68
CA ARG A 339 6.74 -12.22 -17.69
C ARG A 339 5.42 -11.67 -18.19
N SER A 340 4.33 -12.24 -17.74
CA SER A 340 3.00 -11.64 -17.78
C SER A 340 2.63 -11.15 -16.39
N ALA A 341 1.82 -10.11 -16.31
CA ALA A 341 1.35 -9.59 -15.05
C ALA A 341 -0.18 -9.55 -14.99
N TYR A 342 -0.67 -9.67 -13.77
CA TYR A 342 -2.08 -9.89 -13.49
C TYR A 342 -2.52 -9.05 -12.30
N LEU A 343 -3.79 -8.66 -12.27
CA LEU A 343 -4.40 -8.10 -11.08
C LEU A 343 -4.69 -9.21 -10.08
N GLY A 344 -4.24 -9.04 -8.85
CA GLY A 344 -4.57 -9.88 -7.71
C GLY A 344 -5.20 -9.09 -6.58
N LEU A 345 -5.87 -9.79 -5.69
CA LEU A 345 -6.45 -9.27 -4.45
C LEU A 345 -5.98 -10.11 -3.27
N ALA A 346 -5.51 -9.43 -2.23
CA ALA A 346 -5.29 -9.99 -0.91
C ALA A 346 -6.08 -9.21 0.13
N THR A 347 -6.38 -9.85 1.25
CA THR A 347 -7.16 -9.24 2.33
C THR A 347 -6.44 -9.33 3.66
N LEU A 348 -6.64 -8.33 4.50
CA LEU A 348 -6.23 -8.31 5.91
C LEU A 348 -7.44 -8.06 6.81
N ARG A 349 -7.33 -8.46 8.07
CA ARG A 349 -8.22 -7.94 9.10
C ARG A 349 -7.99 -6.44 9.31
N PRO A 350 -8.95 -5.65 9.77
CA PRO A 350 -8.70 -4.29 10.24
C PRO A 350 -7.58 -4.27 11.27
N ASP A 351 -6.69 -3.27 11.19
CA ASP A 351 -5.49 -3.10 12.01
C ASP A 351 -4.42 -4.19 11.86
N GLY A 352 -4.64 -5.17 11.00
CA GLY A 352 -3.82 -6.37 10.86
C GLY A 352 -2.50 -6.19 10.10
N PHE A 353 -2.03 -4.98 9.86
CA PHE A 353 -0.76 -4.73 9.15
C PHE A 353 0.44 -5.24 9.94
N ALA A 354 0.44 -5.08 11.26
CA ALA A 354 1.39 -5.68 12.18
C ALA A 354 0.80 -5.73 13.58
N GLY A 355 1.35 -6.57 14.45
CA GLY A 355 0.90 -6.69 15.83
C GLY A 355 2.03 -7.09 16.76
N LEU A 356 1.79 -6.95 18.07
CA LEU A 356 2.67 -7.42 19.12
C LEU A 356 2.36 -8.87 19.47
N THR A 357 3.39 -9.70 19.47
CA THR A 357 3.29 -11.12 19.85
C THR A 357 4.29 -11.44 20.94
N PRO A 358 3.99 -12.42 21.84
CA PRO A 358 5.00 -12.99 22.72
C PRO A 358 6.15 -13.61 21.92
N ALA A 359 7.38 -13.40 22.36
CA ALA A 359 8.56 -14.02 21.78
C ALA A 359 8.52 -15.57 21.83
N SER A 360 7.71 -16.13 22.76
CA SER A 360 7.43 -17.56 22.89
C SER A 360 5.97 -17.78 23.29
N LYS A 361 5.33 -18.79 22.70
CA LYS A 361 3.93 -19.16 23.00
C LYS A 361 3.66 -19.53 24.46
N THR A 362 4.68 -20.00 25.18
CA THR A 362 4.57 -20.42 26.60
C THR A 362 4.87 -19.29 27.59
N GLN A 363 5.39 -18.16 27.11
CA GLN A 363 5.79 -17.03 27.93
C GLN A 363 4.74 -15.92 27.85
N THR A 364 4.45 -15.32 28.99
CA THR A 364 3.64 -14.08 29.01
C THR A 364 4.53 -12.91 28.59
N ALA A 365 4.05 -12.12 27.65
CA ALA A 365 4.68 -10.88 27.25
C ALA A 365 3.92 -9.70 27.87
N THR A 366 4.64 -8.63 28.19
CA THR A 366 4.05 -7.43 28.81
C THR A 366 4.47 -6.18 28.05
N LEU A 367 3.50 -5.31 27.78
CA LEU A 367 3.72 -3.94 27.33
C LEU A 367 3.15 -2.98 28.36
N VAL A 368 3.94 -2.02 28.80
CA VAL A 368 3.48 -0.83 29.52
C VAL A 368 3.65 0.37 28.59
N THR A 369 2.57 1.12 28.36
CA THR A 369 2.65 2.30 27.49
C THR A 369 3.24 3.49 28.25
N GLN A 370 3.80 4.44 27.51
CA GLN A 370 3.93 5.82 28.02
C GLN A 370 2.54 6.33 28.43
N PRO A 371 2.46 7.36 29.28
CA PRO A 371 1.18 7.98 29.57
C PRO A 371 0.43 8.39 28.31
N VAL A 372 -0.82 7.98 28.20
CA VAL A 372 -1.74 8.32 27.10
C VAL A 372 -2.96 9.03 27.67
N LEU A 373 -3.52 9.98 26.94
CA LEU A 373 -4.74 10.67 27.33
C LEU A 373 -5.94 9.68 27.22
N CYS A 374 -6.65 9.43 28.31
CA CYS A 374 -7.91 8.72 28.30
C CYS A 374 -8.97 9.61 27.60
N SER A 375 -9.19 9.41 26.32
CA SER A 375 -10.03 10.26 25.47
C SER A 375 -11.48 9.76 25.32
N GLY A 376 -11.86 8.67 26.01
CA GLY A 376 -13.22 8.10 25.93
C GLY A 376 -13.55 7.25 27.15
N ARG A 377 -14.80 6.82 27.23
CA ARG A 377 -15.34 6.05 28.37
C ARG A 377 -15.10 4.54 28.25
N GLN A 378 -14.75 4.09 27.06
CA GLN A 378 -14.43 2.67 26.78
C GLN A 378 -13.05 2.57 26.18
N LEU A 379 -12.27 1.61 26.65
CA LEU A 379 -11.07 1.13 25.96
C LEU A 379 -11.47 -0.07 25.09
N ARG A 380 -11.06 -0.03 23.84
CA ARG A 380 -11.33 -1.08 22.86
C ARG A 380 -10.01 -1.63 22.33
N LEU A 381 -9.99 -2.88 21.88
CA LEU A 381 -8.79 -3.45 21.27
C LEU A 381 -9.11 -4.32 20.05
N SER A 382 -8.13 -4.44 19.17
CA SER A 382 -8.08 -5.42 18.08
C SER A 382 -7.00 -6.44 18.41
N ALA A 383 -7.35 -7.72 18.53
CA ALA A 383 -6.44 -8.80 18.88
C ALA A 383 -6.86 -10.12 18.27
N ASP A 384 -5.91 -10.99 17.97
CA ASP A 384 -6.14 -12.42 17.80
C ASP A 384 -5.67 -13.15 19.06
N ALA A 385 -6.62 -13.51 19.88
CA ALA A 385 -6.43 -14.27 21.13
C ALA A 385 -7.20 -15.60 21.13
N ALA A 386 -7.52 -16.12 19.94
CA ALA A 386 -8.30 -17.37 19.83
C ALA A 386 -7.58 -18.60 20.42
N ARG A 387 -6.24 -18.54 20.55
CA ARG A 387 -5.45 -19.63 21.14
C ARG A 387 -4.94 -19.34 22.55
N GLY A 388 -5.11 -18.10 22.99
CA GLY A 388 -4.56 -17.64 24.25
C GLY A 388 -5.38 -16.55 24.89
N GLN A 389 -4.73 -15.47 25.31
CA GLN A 389 -5.44 -14.35 25.91
C GLN A 389 -4.68 -13.03 25.80
N VAL A 390 -5.43 -11.92 25.76
CA VAL A 390 -4.94 -10.56 26.00
C VAL A 390 -5.70 -10.00 27.20
N ARG A 391 -4.97 -9.48 28.19
CA ARG A 391 -5.49 -8.77 29.34
C ARG A 391 -4.96 -7.34 29.32
N ALA A 392 -5.78 -6.38 29.70
CA ALA A 392 -5.37 -5.01 29.88
C ALA A 392 -5.60 -4.56 31.33
N ALA A 393 -4.68 -3.78 31.87
CA ALA A 393 -4.85 -3.05 33.11
C ALA A 393 -4.56 -1.55 32.84
N LEU A 394 -5.16 -0.69 33.64
CA LEU A 394 -4.89 0.73 33.68
C LEU A 394 -4.14 1.09 34.95
N ALA A 395 -3.15 1.95 34.81
CA ALA A 395 -2.45 2.52 35.96
C ALA A 395 -2.41 4.05 35.85
N ASP A 396 -2.27 4.73 36.99
CA ASP A 396 -1.89 6.14 37.01
C ASP A 396 -0.40 6.30 36.69
N VAL A 397 0.04 7.54 36.57
CA VAL A 397 1.45 7.88 36.25
C VAL A 397 2.43 7.44 37.34
N ASP A 398 1.95 7.15 38.55
CA ASP A 398 2.75 6.64 39.67
C ASP A 398 2.75 5.08 39.70
N GLY A 399 2.12 4.43 38.74
CA GLY A 399 2.07 2.96 38.60
C GLY A 399 1.01 2.27 39.44
N LYS A 400 0.11 3.02 40.11
CA LYS A 400 -1.00 2.42 40.86
C LYS A 400 -2.09 1.93 39.92
N THR A 401 -2.47 0.66 40.03
CA THR A 401 -3.55 0.08 39.25
C THR A 401 -4.88 0.77 39.53
N LEU A 402 -5.57 1.20 38.49
CA LEU A 402 -6.87 1.88 38.50
C LEU A 402 -7.99 0.96 38.08
N ALA A 403 -7.74 0.07 37.10
CA ALA A 403 -8.71 -0.90 36.62
C ALA A 403 -8.00 -2.13 36.04
N ASP A 404 -8.70 -3.25 35.97
CA ASP A 404 -8.21 -4.53 35.46
C ASP A 404 -9.29 -5.22 34.61
N SER A 405 -8.96 -5.61 33.39
CA SER A 405 -9.94 -6.17 32.46
C SER A 405 -10.20 -7.67 32.68
N ILE A 406 -11.36 -8.11 32.23
CA ILE A 406 -11.59 -9.51 31.93
C ILE A 406 -10.72 -9.84 30.69
N PRO A 407 -9.98 -10.98 30.69
CA PRO A 407 -9.18 -11.36 29.54
C PRO A 407 -10.02 -11.60 28.29
N VAL A 408 -9.54 -11.08 27.14
CA VAL A 408 -10.07 -11.40 25.81
C VAL A 408 -9.44 -12.71 25.35
N GLN A 409 -10.27 -13.67 24.93
CA GLN A 409 -9.86 -15.03 24.50
C GLN A 409 -10.51 -15.39 23.15
N ALA A 410 -10.59 -14.43 22.25
CA ALA A 410 -11.17 -14.58 20.92
C ALA A 410 -10.39 -13.74 19.89
N ASP A 411 -10.59 -14.00 18.61
CA ASP A 411 -10.22 -13.07 17.53
C ASP A 411 -11.25 -11.94 17.48
N VAL A 412 -10.82 -10.72 17.80
CA VAL A 412 -11.70 -9.56 17.93
C VAL A 412 -11.15 -8.35 17.20
N THR A 413 -12.04 -7.54 16.64
CA THR A 413 -11.73 -6.25 16.00
C THR A 413 -12.51 -5.16 16.71
N ASP A 414 -11.79 -4.13 17.18
CA ASP A 414 -12.36 -2.96 17.84
C ASP A 414 -13.38 -3.35 18.93
N HIS A 415 -12.97 -4.29 19.77
CA HIS A 415 -13.83 -4.89 20.81
C HIS A 415 -13.74 -4.11 22.12
N PRO A 416 -14.87 -3.70 22.73
CA PRO A 416 -14.87 -3.02 24.02
C PRO A 416 -14.41 -3.95 25.15
N LEU A 417 -13.45 -3.49 25.96
CA LEU A 417 -13.01 -4.24 27.13
C LEU A 417 -14.03 -4.19 28.26
N GLN A 418 -14.16 -5.29 28.95
CA GLN A 418 -14.95 -5.40 30.18
C GLN A 418 -14.02 -5.36 31.38
N TRP A 419 -14.33 -4.51 32.34
CA TRP A 419 -13.58 -4.37 33.59
C TRP A 419 -14.16 -5.27 34.69
N ARG A 420 -13.27 -5.84 35.52
CA ARG A 420 -13.69 -6.82 36.57
C ARG A 420 -14.70 -6.24 37.56
N ASP A 421 -14.58 -4.97 37.89
CA ASP A 421 -15.44 -4.28 38.84
C ASP A 421 -16.70 -3.67 38.21
N GLY A 422 -16.95 -3.96 36.90
CA GLY A 422 -18.09 -3.43 36.16
C GLY A 422 -18.04 -1.90 35.95
N GLN A 423 -16.88 -1.29 36.19
CA GLN A 423 -16.69 0.16 36.00
C GLN A 423 -16.53 0.50 34.51
N ASP A 424 -16.88 1.73 34.16
CA ASP A 424 -16.46 2.37 32.93
C ASP A 424 -15.28 3.33 33.21
N LEU A 425 -14.75 3.95 32.15
CA LEU A 425 -13.64 4.89 32.27
C LEU A 425 -14.07 6.33 32.50
N SER A 426 -15.34 6.62 32.79
CA SER A 426 -15.89 7.98 32.91
C SER A 426 -15.13 8.85 33.89
N ALA A 427 -14.64 8.27 35.00
CA ALA A 427 -13.86 8.97 36.02
C ALA A 427 -12.41 9.27 35.58
N LEU A 428 -11.94 8.67 34.49
CA LEU A 428 -10.58 8.78 33.96
C LEU A 428 -10.51 9.65 32.70
N VAL A 429 -11.64 9.96 32.07
CA VAL A 429 -11.68 10.80 30.86
C VAL A 429 -10.98 12.13 31.11
N GLY A 430 -10.06 12.51 30.20
CA GLY A 430 -9.24 13.71 30.29
C GLY A 430 -7.99 13.57 31.18
N ARG A 431 -7.72 12.40 31.77
CA ARG A 431 -6.52 12.14 32.58
C ARG A 431 -5.49 11.37 31.74
N GLU A 432 -4.22 11.55 32.06
CA GLU A 432 -3.14 10.70 31.57
C GLU A 432 -3.12 9.39 32.38
N ILE A 433 -3.09 8.27 31.68
CA ILE A 433 -3.03 6.92 32.21
C ILE A 433 -2.02 6.08 31.45
N GLN A 434 -1.48 5.06 32.10
CA GLN A 434 -0.70 4.02 31.44
C GLN A 434 -1.56 2.80 31.18
N LEU A 435 -1.40 2.20 30.01
CA LEU A 435 -2.00 0.93 29.65
C LEU A 435 -0.96 -0.17 29.84
N ILE A 436 -1.37 -1.24 30.51
CA ILE A 436 -0.55 -2.44 30.72
C ILE A 436 -1.25 -3.58 30.00
N PHE A 437 -0.61 -4.13 28.96
CA PHE A 437 -1.10 -5.27 28.22
C PHE A 437 -0.28 -6.51 28.56
N GLU A 438 -0.96 -7.60 28.90
CA GLU A 438 -0.37 -8.92 29.07
C GLU A 438 -0.89 -9.84 27.98
N LEU A 439 0.05 -10.46 27.22
CA LEU A 439 -0.25 -11.33 26.09
C LEU A 439 0.28 -12.74 26.34
N ARG A 440 -0.53 -13.75 26.05
CA ARG A 440 -0.12 -15.15 26.07
C ARG A 440 -0.71 -15.88 24.88
N ASP A 441 0.14 -16.44 23.99
CA ASP A 441 -0.24 -17.07 22.71
C ASP A 441 -1.31 -16.26 21.94
N ALA A 442 -1.08 -14.96 21.83
CA ALA A 442 -2.01 -13.99 21.25
C ALA A 442 -1.24 -12.88 20.51
N THR A 443 -1.92 -12.20 19.60
CA THR A 443 -1.42 -11.00 18.90
C THR A 443 -2.29 -9.81 19.24
N LEU A 444 -1.70 -8.71 19.68
CA LEU A 444 -2.38 -7.42 19.90
C LEU A 444 -2.01 -6.47 18.75
N TYR A 445 -3.01 -5.98 18.01
CA TYR A 445 -2.82 -5.11 16.85
C TYR A 445 -2.97 -3.62 17.18
N SER A 446 -4.01 -3.27 17.92
CA SER A 446 -4.33 -1.88 18.23
C SER A 446 -5.17 -1.76 19.49
N PHE A 447 -5.21 -0.55 20.03
CA PHE A 447 -6.23 -0.12 20.97
C PHE A 447 -6.84 1.22 20.53
N SER A 448 -8.03 1.53 21.05
CA SER A 448 -8.72 2.80 20.82
C SER A 448 -9.56 3.20 22.02
N PHE A 449 -9.88 4.49 22.11
CA PHE A 449 -10.87 4.99 23.06
C PHE A 449 -12.14 5.40 22.31
N SER A 450 -13.29 5.10 22.91
CA SER A 450 -14.60 5.52 22.42
C SER A 450 -15.51 5.97 23.57
N ASP A 451 -16.56 6.68 23.27
CA ASP A 451 -17.64 7.06 24.20
C ASP A 451 -18.64 5.96 24.43
#